data_ce062fdbdc76f9fe4d12f34477da8b25
#
_entry.id   ce062fdbdc76f9fe4d12f34477da8b25
#
_cell.length_a   1.000
_cell.length_b   1.000
_cell.length_c   1.000
_cell.angle_alpha   90.00
_cell.angle_beta   90.00
_cell.angle_gamma   90.00
#
_symmetry.space_group_name_H-M   'P 1'
#
loop_
_entity.id
_entity.type
_entity.pdbx_description
1 polymer ?
#
loop_
_entity_poly.entity_id
_entity_poly.type
_entity_poly.pdbx_seq_one_letter_code
_entity_poly.pdbx_strand_id
1 'polypeptide(L)'
;MILNFKRSIVIINFLILVLLLSFNNLTVADEKKEQPNITTKQYRDWTLRCVKIQKKDECEVVQTLQVNNSNLKFTIAYTNFINEENELKEIINIITPLGVNLQKRVSLAFHKGTRINLPYIKCEVVGCIISITNNSKDPAVISLFNQIKKAMQTSVYFEIIINGFNQKPILVKSSLQGFESALKELNNSKG
;
A
#
# COMPACT_ATOMS: atom_id res chain seq x y z
N MET A 1 -75.91 -13.05 1.87
CA MET A 1 -74.78 -12.28 2.46
C MET A 1 -73.45 -13.04 2.54
N ILE A 2 -73.46 -14.38 2.52
CA ILE A 2 -72.26 -15.24 2.63
C ILE A 2 -71.48 -15.37 1.29
N LEU A 3 -72.16 -15.25 0.12
CA LEU A 3 -71.51 -15.41 -1.19
C LEU A 3 -70.52 -14.26 -1.55
N ASN A 4 -70.80 -13.04 -1.11
CA ASN A 4 -69.94 -11.89 -1.37
C ASN A 4 -68.64 -11.89 -0.54
N PHE A 5 -68.68 -12.50 0.64
CA PHE A 5 -67.52 -12.58 1.51
C PHE A 5 -66.46 -13.55 0.96
N LYS A 6 -66.85 -14.72 0.41
CA LYS A 6 -65.93 -15.66 -0.23
C LYS A 6 -65.23 -15.09 -1.45
N ARG A 7 -65.97 -14.30 -2.27
CA ARG A 7 -65.39 -13.63 -3.46
C ARG A 7 -64.37 -12.59 -3.10
N SER A 8 -64.55 -11.81 -2.00
CA SER A 8 -63.64 -10.83 -1.53
C SER A 8 -62.32 -11.43 -1.04
N ILE A 9 -62.36 -12.58 -0.35
CA ILE A 9 -61.15 -13.27 0.14
C ILE A 9 -60.31 -13.82 -1.01
N VAL A 10 -60.93 -14.33 -2.07
CA VAL A 10 -60.21 -14.85 -3.23
C VAL A 10 -59.52 -13.74 -3.99
N ILE A 11 -60.11 -12.58 -4.12
CA ILE A 11 -59.53 -11.41 -4.79
C ILE A 11 -58.32 -10.85 -4.00
N ILE A 12 -58.43 -10.81 -2.66
CA ILE A 12 -57.36 -10.35 -1.78
C ILE A 12 -56.15 -11.30 -1.84
N ASN A 13 -56.39 -12.64 -1.79
CA ASN A 13 -55.30 -13.59 -1.94
C ASN A 13 -54.62 -13.56 -3.33
N PHE A 14 -55.38 -13.32 -4.39
CA PHE A 14 -54.83 -13.17 -5.72
C PHE A 14 -53.98 -11.89 -5.85
N LEU A 15 -54.42 -10.77 -5.24
CA LEU A 15 -53.65 -9.52 -5.20
C LEU A 15 -52.35 -9.68 -4.42
N ILE A 16 -52.36 -10.39 -3.29
CA ILE A 16 -51.16 -10.68 -2.49
C ILE A 16 -50.18 -11.56 -3.27
N LEU A 17 -50.70 -12.57 -4.00
CA LEU A 17 -49.85 -13.44 -4.84
C LEU A 17 -49.19 -12.69 -5.98
N VAL A 18 -49.89 -11.74 -6.63
CA VAL A 18 -49.34 -10.91 -7.69
C VAL A 18 -48.30 -9.94 -7.13
N LEU A 19 -48.51 -9.38 -5.92
CA LEU A 19 -47.53 -8.54 -5.25
C LEU A 19 -46.25 -9.29 -4.90
N LEU A 20 -46.35 -10.55 -4.44
CA LEU A 20 -45.17 -11.37 -4.12
C LEU A 20 -44.37 -11.78 -5.38
N LEU A 21 -45.02 -11.92 -6.53
CA LEU A 21 -44.32 -12.21 -7.80
C LEU A 21 -43.59 -11.01 -8.41
N SER A 22 -43.97 -9.78 -8.04
CA SER A 22 -43.31 -8.57 -8.53
C SER A 22 -42.00 -8.23 -7.81
N PHE A 23 -41.68 -8.85 -6.66
CA PHE A 23 -40.44 -8.60 -5.93
C PHE A 23 -39.24 -9.45 -6.38
N ASN A 24 -39.43 -10.37 -7.36
CA ASN A 24 -38.34 -11.27 -7.80
C ASN A 24 -37.41 -10.66 -8.86
N ASN A 25 -37.54 -9.38 -9.22
CA ASN A 25 -36.66 -8.69 -10.18
C ASN A 25 -35.67 -7.74 -9.49
N LEU A 26 -35.18 -8.08 -8.30
CA LEU A 26 -33.93 -7.49 -7.81
C LEU A 26 -32.78 -8.10 -8.63
N THR A 27 -32.56 -7.58 -9.82
CA THR A 27 -31.29 -7.78 -10.53
C THR A 27 -30.22 -7.15 -9.65
N VAL A 28 -29.50 -7.99 -8.90
CA VAL A 28 -28.20 -7.62 -8.35
C VAL A 28 -27.35 -7.29 -9.58
N ALA A 29 -27.11 -6.01 -9.82
CA ALA A 29 -26.12 -5.57 -10.78
C ALA A 29 -24.78 -6.12 -10.26
N ASP A 30 -24.28 -7.13 -10.93
CA ASP A 30 -22.94 -7.66 -10.72
C ASP A 30 -21.99 -6.54 -11.20
N GLU A 31 -21.60 -5.67 -10.29
CA GLU A 31 -20.52 -4.71 -10.52
C GLU A 31 -19.28 -5.55 -10.81
N LYS A 32 -19.02 -5.77 -12.09
CA LYS A 32 -17.77 -6.30 -12.58
C LYS A 32 -16.68 -5.37 -12.06
N LYS A 33 -16.10 -5.69 -10.89
CA LYS A 33 -14.89 -5.03 -10.39
C LYS A 33 -13.84 -5.26 -11.46
N GLU A 34 -13.62 -4.26 -12.30
CA GLU A 34 -12.46 -4.24 -13.20
C GLU A 34 -11.24 -4.50 -12.34
N GLN A 35 -10.60 -5.64 -12.55
CA GLN A 35 -9.32 -5.90 -11.92
C GLN A 35 -8.36 -4.79 -12.38
N PRO A 36 -7.70 -4.09 -11.45
CA PRO A 36 -6.79 -3.03 -11.81
C PRO A 36 -5.71 -3.60 -12.73
N ASN A 37 -5.53 -2.96 -13.87
CA ASN A 37 -4.49 -3.34 -14.83
C ASN A 37 -3.13 -2.99 -14.18
N ILE A 38 -2.43 -4.02 -13.72
CA ILE A 38 -1.13 -3.90 -13.06
C ILE A 38 -0.05 -4.32 -14.03
N THR A 39 0.88 -3.42 -14.30
CA THR A 39 2.09 -3.72 -15.06
C THR A 39 3.30 -3.73 -14.13
N THR A 40 4.24 -4.65 -14.36
CA THR A 40 5.45 -4.78 -13.55
C THR A 40 6.68 -4.91 -14.44
N LYS A 41 7.79 -4.29 -14.03
CA LYS A 41 9.10 -4.41 -14.67
C LYS A 41 10.18 -4.62 -13.63
N GLN A 42 10.95 -5.68 -13.79
CA GLN A 42 11.97 -6.09 -12.81
C GLN A 42 13.31 -5.41 -13.09
N TYR A 43 13.94 -4.86 -12.04
CA TYR A 43 15.26 -4.27 -12.03
C TYR A 43 16.10 -4.92 -10.93
N ARG A 44 16.67 -6.11 -11.21
CA ARG A 44 17.38 -6.94 -10.23
C ARG A 44 16.50 -7.22 -9.00
N ASP A 45 16.82 -6.62 -7.85
CA ASP A 45 16.12 -6.86 -6.58
C ASP A 45 14.92 -5.92 -6.37
N TRP A 46 14.67 -5.00 -7.32
CA TRP A 46 13.58 -4.02 -7.27
C TRP A 46 12.61 -4.19 -8.42
N THR A 47 11.35 -3.94 -8.16
CA THR A 47 10.28 -4.01 -9.17
C THR A 47 9.64 -2.64 -9.31
N LEU A 48 9.58 -2.12 -10.54
CA LEU A 48 8.66 -1.04 -10.88
C LEU A 48 7.28 -1.66 -11.08
N ARG A 49 6.31 -1.20 -10.32
CA ARG A 49 4.91 -1.61 -10.40
C ARG A 49 4.05 -0.39 -10.70
N CYS A 50 3.25 -0.46 -11.77
CA CYS A 50 2.30 0.59 -12.14
C CYS A 50 0.88 0.02 -12.10
N VAL A 51 -0.04 0.76 -11.51
CA VAL A 51 -1.46 0.45 -11.45
C VAL A 51 -2.19 1.53 -12.23
N LYS A 52 -3.01 1.12 -13.19
CA LYS A 52 -3.84 2.07 -13.92
C LYS A 52 -5.08 2.41 -13.09
N ILE A 53 -5.13 3.65 -12.60
CA ILE A 53 -6.27 4.19 -11.86
C ILE A 53 -6.95 5.22 -12.75
N GLN A 54 -8.16 4.90 -13.22
CA GLN A 54 -8.87 5.71 -14.21
C GLN A 54 -8.03 5.87 -15.50
N LYS A 55 -7.49 7.08 -15.76
CA LYS A 55 -6.67 7.41 -16.94
C LYS A 55 -5.20 7.67 -16.60
N LYS A 56 -4.80 7.51 -15.33
CA LYS A 56 -3.44 7.77 -14.87
C LYS A 56 -2.76 6.49 -14.43
N ASP A 57 -1.48 6.36 -14.75
CA ASP A 57 -0.64 5.28 -14.23
C ASP A 57 0.01 5.77 -12.93
N GLU A 58 -0.34 5.10 -11.82
CA GLU A 58 0.30 5.31 -10.51
C GLU A 58 1.37 4.24 -10.34
N CYS A 59 2.62 4.70 -10.32
CA CYS A 59 3.78 3.81 -10.29
C CYS A 59 4.54 3.92 -8.97
N GLU A 60 5.15 2.80 -8.57
CA GLU A 60 6.05 2.73 -7.43
C GLU A 60 7.21 1.77 -7.72
N VAL A 61 8.34 2.02 -7.11
CA VAL A 61 9.49 1.10 -7.07
C VAL A 61 9.44 0.35 -5.76
N VAL A 62 9.28 -0.98 -5.81
CA VAL A 62 9.02 -1.79 -4.62
C VAL A 62 10.01 -2.94 -4.48
N GLN A 63 10.37 -3.26 -3.23
CA GLN A 63 11.06 -4.48 -2.85
C GLN A 63 10.32 -5.13 -1.69
N THR A 64 10.02 -6.43 -1.83
CA THR A 64 9.45 -7.25 -0.75
C THR A 64 10.51 -8.21 -0.25
N LEU A 65 10.73 -8.20 1.05
CA LEU A 65 11.71 -9.01 1.75
C LEU A 65 11.00 -9.98 2.70
N GLN A 66 11.50 -11.18 2.81
CA GLN A 66 11.01 -12.18 3.75
C GLN A 66 12.12 -12.52 4.74
N VAL A 67 11.78 -12.59 6.02
CA VAL A 67 12.72 -13.08 7.04
C VAL A 67 12.86 -14.59 6.89
N ASN A 68 14.10 -15.06 6.84
CA ASN A 68 14.39 -16.49 6.69
C ASN A 68 13.63 -17.34 7.73
N ASN A 69 13.08 -18.45 7.27
CA ASN A 69 12.32 -19.41 8.08
C ASN A 69 11.10 -18.80 8.82
N SER A 70 10.52 -17.73 8.28
CA SER A 70 9.31 -17.12 8.83
C SER A 70 8.39 -16.60 7.73
N ASN A 71 7.12 -16.34 8.09
CA ASN A 71 6.16 -15.69 7.21
C ASN A 71 6.19 -14.16 7.32
N LEU A 72 7.18 -13.60 8.04
CA LEU A 72 7.31 -12.17 8.23
C LEU A 72 7.82 -11.52 6.95
N LYS A 73 7.07 -10.57 6.44
CA LYS A 73 7.40 -9.81 5.23
C LYS A 73 7.59 -8.34 5.56
N PHE A 74 8.56 -7.75 4.89
CA PHE A 74 8.81 -6.31 4.85
C PHE A 74 8.60 -5.84 3.43
N THR A 75 8.01 -4.68 3.26
CA THR A 75 7.90 -4.04 1.94
C THR A 75 8.49 -2.65 2.03
N ILE A 76 9.35 -2.32 1.07
CA ILE A 76 9.88 -0.99 0.88
C ILE A 76 9.30 -0.49 -0.43
N ALA A 77 8.65 0.66 -0.41
CA ALA A 77 8.07 1.28 -1.59
C ALA A 77 8.58 2.72 -1.72
N TYR A 78 9.04 3.07 -2.91
CA TYR A 78 9.40 4.42 -3.29
C TYR A 78 8.45 4.89 -4.38
N THR A 79 7.78 6.00 -4.15
CA THR A 79 6.87 6.60 -5.14
C THR A 79 7.12 8.10 -5.26
N ASN A 80 6.70 8.67 -6.37
CA ASN A 80 6.66 10.10 -6.59
C ASN A 80 5.24 10.53 -6.99
N PHE A 81 4.91 11.78 -6.79
CA PHE A 81 3.61 12.36 -7.13
C PHE A 81 3.77 13.86 -7.38
N ILE A 82 2.80 14.44 -8.08
CA ILE A 82 2.72 15.89 -8.25
C ILE A 82 1.81 16.44 -7.15
N ASN A 83 2.31 17.39 -6.36
CA ASN A 83 1.52 18.05 -5.31
C ASN A 83 0.60 19.15 -5.90
N GLU A 84 -0.17 19.81 -5.04
CA GLU A 84 -1.10 20.89 -5.43
C GLU A 84 -0.38 22.11 -6.02
N GLU A 85 0.89 22.30 -5.69
CA GLU A 85 1.76 23.39 -6.20
C GLU A 85 2.45 23.02 -7.53
N ASN A 86 2.05 21.89 -8.12
CA ASN A 86 2.62 21.33 -9.35
C ASN A 86 4.11 20.97 -9.24
N GLU A 87 4.56 20.59 -8.05
CA GLU A 87 5.92 20.15 -7.79
C GLU A 87 6.00 18.63 -7.65
N LEU A 88 7.07 18.03 -8.20
CA LEU A 88 7.35 16.62 -8.01
C LEU A 88 7.79 16.36 -6.56
N LYS A 89 7.02 15.56 -5.87
CA LYS A 89 7.29 15.12 -4.49
C LYS A 89 7.48 13.62 -4.45
N GLU A 90 8.17 13.18 -3.42
CA GLU A 90 8.62 11.80 -3.28
C GLU A 90 8.30 11.27 -1.87
N ILE A 91 7.97 9.99 -1.79
CA ILE A 91 7.69 9.28 -0.54
C ILE A 91 8.45 7.96 -0.53
N ILE A 92 9.03 7.64 0.62
CA ILE A 92 9.56 6.31 0.94
C ILE A 92 8.67 5.73 2.05
N ASN A 93 8.04 4.60 1.76
CA ASN A 93 7.26 3.84 2.72
C ASN A 93 7.99 2.54 3.05
N ILE A 94 8.04 2.20 4.34
CA ILE A 94 8.50 0.90 4.81
C ILE A 94 7.36 0.29 5.61
N ILE A 95 6.91 -0.89 5.18
CA ILE A 95 5.86 -1.65 5.87
C ILE A 95 6.55 -2.83 6.55
N THR A 96 6.43 -2.88 7.87
CA THR A 96 6.94 -3.96 8.70
C THR A 96 5.81 -4.90 9.12
N PRO A 97 6.10 -6.15 9.53
CA PRO A 97 5.06 -7.03 10.07
C PRO A 97 4.32 -6.41 11.25
N LEU A 98 3.13 -6.91 11.54
CA LEU A 98 2.42 -6.64 12.80
C LEU A 98 3.17 -7.27 13.98
N GLY A 99 2.84 -6.85 15.22
CA GLY A 99 3.45 -7.38 16.43
C GLY A 99 4.79 -6.73 16.78
N VAL A 100 5.04 -5.52 16.27
CA VAL A 100 6.22 -4.69 16.59
C VAL A 100 5.98 -3.82 17.82
N ASN A 101 7.05 -3.46 18.52
CA ASN A 101 7.00 -2.52 19.62
C ASN A 101 7.02 -1.08 19.07
N LEU A 102 5.86 -0.41 19.07
CA LEU A 102 5.69 0.94 18.54
C LEU A 102 6.42 2.04 19.30
N GLN A 103 6.80 1.78 20.57
CA GLN A 103 7.58 2.71 21.37
C GLN A 103 9.05 2.75 20.93
N LYS A 104 9.51 1.70 20.25
CA LYS A 104 10.85 1.62 19.67
C LYS A 104 10.83 2.11 18.24
N ARG A 105 11.84 2.89 17.86
CA ARG A 105 12.01 3.35 16.49
C ARG A 105 12.54 2.23 15.61
N VAL A 106 12.20 2.27 14.32
CA VAL A 106 12.85 1.44 13.30
C VAL A 106 14.22 2.02 13.00
N SER A 107 15.25 1.19 12.97
CA SER A 107 16.59 1.60 12.61
C SER A 107 16.90 1.14 11.16
N LEU A 108 17.30 2.09 10.32
CA LEU A 108 17.86 1.83 9.00
C LEU A 108 19.37 1.97 9.10
N ALA A 109 20.10 0.88 8.91
CA ALA A 109 21.56 0.84 8.96
C ALA A 109 22.13 0.61 7.57
N PHE A 110 22.68 1.64 6.96
CA PHE A 110 23.26 1.58 5.62
C PHE A 110 24.70 1.05 5.64
N HIS A 111 25.07 0.32 4.62
CA HIS A 111 26.39 -0.32 4.48
C HIS A 111 27.58 0.63 4.72
N LYS A 112 27.44 1.92 4.38
CA LYS A 112 28.49 2.94 4.58
C LYS A 112 28.46 3.61 5.96
N GLY A 113 27.79 3.00 6.96
CA GLY A 113 27.82 3.46 8.34
C GLY A 113 26.73 4.45 8.73
N THR A 114 25.96 4.98 7.77
CA THR A 114 24.82 5.85 8.08
C THR A 114 23.74 5.04 8.81
N ARG A 115 23.30 5.52 9.97
CA ARG A 115 22.20 4.93 10.75
C ARG A 115 21.14 5.99 11.01
N ILE A 116 19.89 5.65 10.72
CA ILE A 116 18.74 6.55 10.85
C ILE A 116 17.65 5.82 11.61
N ASN A 117 17.04 6.50 12.60
CA ASN A 117 15.95 5.95 13.38
C ASN A 117 14.65 6.68 13.10
N LEU A 118 13.64 5.95 12.64
CA LEU A 118 12.35 6.47 12.21
C LEU A 118 11.22 6.01 13.14
N PRO A 119 10.25 6.86 13.46
CA PRO A 119 9.06 6.44 14.19
C PRO A 119 8.11 5.68 13.27
N TYR A 120 7.27 4.83 13.85
CA TYR A 120 6.07 4.34 13.18
C TYR A 120 5.04 5.47 13.10
N ILE A 121 4.31 5.53 11.98
CA ILE A 121 3.20 6.47 11.80
C ILE A 121 1.89 5.84 12.24
N LYS A 122 1.62 4.60 11.78
CA LYS A 122 0.41 3.83 12.08
C LYS A 122 0.64 2.36 11.80
N CYS A 123 -0.27 1.51 12.30
CA CYS A 123 -0.38 0.13 11.88
C CYS A 123 -1.76 -0.11 11.27
N GLU A 124 -1.81 -0.89 10.22
CA GLU A 124 -3.02 -1.33 9.53
C GLU A 124 -2.96 -2.85 9.32
N VAL A 125 -3.98 -3.43 8.69
CA VAL A 125 -4.06 -4.88 8.45
C VAL A 125 -2.83 -5.40 7.68
N VAL A 126 -2.25 -4.58 6.80
CA VAL A 126 -1.07 -4.94 5.99
C VAL A 126 0.25 -4.86 6.74
N GLY A 127 0.29 -4.23 7.92
CA GLY A 127 1.51 -4.05 8.73
C GLY A 127 1.63 -2.68 9.38
N CYS A 128 2.78 -2.43 10.02
CA CYS A 128 3.09 -1.13 10.64
C CYS A 128 3.95 -0.29 9.69
N ILE A 129 3.53 0.95 9.48
CA ILE A 129 4.01 1.82 8.41
C ILE A 129 4.95 2.88 8.96
N ILE A 130 6.10 3.00 8.34
CA ILE A 130 7.02 4.12 8.43
C ILE A 130 6.94 4.85 7.09
N SER A 131 6.76 6.16 7.12
CA SER A 131 6.73 6.97 5.90
C SER A 131 7.56 8.21 6.08
N ILE A 132 8.33 8.57 5.06
CA ILE A 132 9.10 9.79 5.01
C ILE A 132 9.00 10.40 3.62
N THR A 133 8.85 11.73 3.56
CA THR A 133 8.58 12.44 2.32
C THR A 133 9.33 13.77 2.28
N ASN A 134 9.63 14.27 1.09
CA ASN A 134 10.08 15.63 0.89
C ASN A 134 8.91 16.64 0.74
N ASN A 135 7.66 16.16 0.77
CA ASN A 135 6.46 17.01 0.81
C ASN A 135 6.13 17.39 2.26
N SER A 136 6.99 18.19 2.87
CA SER A 136 6.84 18.68 4.25
C SER A 136 7.16 20.16 4.31
N LYS A 137 6.52 20.86 5.25
CA LYS A 137 6.88 22.25 5.61
C LYS A 137 8.05 22.31 6.60
N ASP A 138 8.41 21.18 7.23
CA ASP A 138 9.52 21.09 8.17
C ASP A 138 10.83 20.79 7.40
N PRO A 139 11.80 21.72 7.38
CA PRO A 139 13.09 21.51 6.75
C PRO A 139 13.87 20.30 7.28
N ALA A 140 13.68 19.95 8.55
CA ALA A 140 14.35 18.80 9.15
C ALA A 140 13.83 17.48 8.55
N VAL A 141 12.52 17.38 8.24
CA VAL A 141 11.93 16.23 7.56
C VAL A 141 12.45 16.12 6.13
N ILE A 142 12.53 17.24 5.40
CA ILE A 142 13.08 17.29 4.04
C ILE A 142 14.55 16.86 4.05
N SER A 143 15.34 17.39 4.97
CA SER A 143 16.75 17.02 5.13
C SER A 143 16.93 15.52 5.41
N LEU A 144 16.10 14.97 6.30
CA LEU A 144 16.12 13.55 6.64
C LEU A 144 15.75 12.68 5.43
N PHE A 145 14.72 13.06 4.67
CA PHE A 145 14.36 12.39 3.41
C PHE A 145 15.55 12.37 2.43
N ASN A 146 16.18 13.51 2.20
CA ASN A 146 17.31 13.63 1.29
C ASN A 146 18.52 12.79 1.76
N GLN A 147 18.76 12.72 3.07
CA GLN A 147 19.80 11.87 3.65
C GLN A 147 19.53 10.38 3.37
N ILE A 148 18.29 9.94 3.56
CA ILE A 148 17.89 8.54 3.28
C ILE A 148 18.01 8.25 1.79
N LYS A 149 17.46 9.11 0.93
CA LYS A 149 17.53 8.96 -0.53
C LYS A 149 18.98 8.84 -1.02
N LYS A 150 19.85 9.74 -0.57
CA LYS A 150 21.28 9.70 -0.88
C LYS A 150 21.94 8.41 -0.39
N ALA A 151 21.63 7.97 0.83
CA ALA A 151 22.16 6.73 1.38
C ALA A 151 21.69 5.51 0.57
N MET A 152 20.44 5.46 0.12
CA MET A 152 19.92 4.41 -0.76
C MET A 152 20.65 4.40 -2.14
N GLN A 153 20.95 5.54 -2.70
CA GLN A 153 21.64 5.64 -4.00
C GLN A 153 23.13 5.29 -3.93
N THR A 154 23.77 5.47 -2.77
CA THR A 154 25.23 5.32 -2.64
C THR A 154 25.66 4.06 -1.91
N SER A 155 24.76 3.33 -1.26
CA SER A 155 25.02 2.08 -0.56
C SER A 155 24.74 0.86 -1.45
N VAL A 156 25.28 -0.29 -1.09
CA VAL A 156 25.03 -1.58 -1.75
C VAL A 156 23.79 -2.26 -1.13
N TYR A 157 23.60 -2.04 0.16
CA TYR A 157 22.45 -2.56 0.92
C TYR A 157 22.22 -1.71 2.17
N PHE A 158 21.09 -1.90 2.80
CA PHE A 158 20.83 -1.46 4.16
C PHE A 158 20.07 -2.54 4.93
N GLU A 159 20.12 -2.43 6.24
CA GLU A 159 19.41 -3.31 7.16
C GLU A 159 18.27 -2.55 7.80
N ILE A 160 17.10 -3.18 7.86
CA ILE A 160 15.94 -2.71 8.62
C ILE A 160 15.93 -3.50 9.92
N ILE A 161 16.05 -2.79 11.03
CA ILE A 161 16.08 -3.37 12.38
C ILE A 161 14.85 -2.89 13.11
N ILE A 162 13.98 -3.81 13.50
CA ILE A 162 12.78 -3.56 14.29
C ILE A 162 12.85 -4.36 15.59
N ASN A 163 12.08 -3.94 16.58
CA ASN A 163 11.90 -4.69 17.82
C ASN A 163 10.52 -5.33 17.80
N GLY A 164 10.47 -6.66 17.91
CA GLY A 164 9.22 -7.39 18.09
C GLY A 164 8.59 -7.05 19.45
N PHE A 165 7.35 -7.42 19.66
CA PHE A 165 6.63 -7.22 20.92
C PHE A 165 7.35 -7.88 22.11
N ASN A 166 8.03 -9.00 21.87
CA ASN A 166 8.89 -9.69 22.84
C ASN A 166 10.27 -9.02 23.02
N GLN A 167 10.47 -7.80 22.51
CA GLN A 167 11.68 -7.00 22.54
C GLN A 167 12.92 -7.61 21.84
N LYS A 168 12.78 -8.76 21.19
CA LYS A 168 13.85 -9.32 20.38
C LYS A 168 13.98 -8.53 19.06
N PRO A 169 15.20 -8.14 18.67
CA PRO A 169 15.41 -7.48 17.40
C PRO A 169 15.17 -8.46 16.23
N ILE A 170 14.48 -7.96 15.21
CA ILE A 170 14.31 -8.63 13.92
C ILE A 170 15.07 -7.78 12.90
N LEU A 171 15.97 -8.41 12.18
CA LEU A 171 16.80 -7.78 11.17
C LEU A 171 16.48 -8.37 9.81
N VAL A 172 16.28 -7.51 8.81
CA VAL A 172 16.17 -7.91 7.41
C VAL A 172 17.07 -7.02 6.57
N LYS A 173 17.75 -7.63 5.60
CA LYS A 173 18.68 -6.94 4.70
C LYS A 173 17.98 -6.65 3.38
N SER A 174 18.00 -5.40 2.97
CA SER A 174 17.52 -4.90 1.68
C SER A 174 18.72 -4.67 0.76
N SER A 175 18.75 -5.32 -0.38
CA SER A 175 19.71 -5.02 -1.45
C SER A 175 19.30 -3.74 -2.18
N LEU A 176 20.26 -2.94 -2.57
CA LEU A 176 20.02 -1.74 -3.39
C LEU A 176 20.43 -1.94 -4.86
N GLN A 177 20.72 -3.20 -5.25
CA GLN A 177 21.00 -3.52 -6.64
C GLN A 177 19.77 -3.35 -7.52
N GLY A 178 19.88 -2.46 -8.52
CA GLY A 178 18.78 -2.14 -9.42
C GLY A 178 17.89 -0.98 -8.97
N PHE A 179 18.01 -0.51 -7.71
CA PHE A 179 17.19 0.58 -7.19
C PHE A 179 17.29 1.84 -8.07
N GLU A 180 18.49 2.28 -8.41
CA GLU A 180 18.69 3.50 -9.20
C GLU A 180 18.12 3.37 -10.62
N SER A 181 18.26 2.19 -11.25
CA SER A 181 17.67 1.93 -12.56
C SER A 181 16.13 1.95 -12.52
N ALA A 182 15.55 1.36 -11.49
CA ALA A 182 14.10 1.38 -11.27
C ALA A 182 13.59 2.80 -10.99
N LEU A 183 14.32 3.57 -10.19
CA LEU A 183 13.99 4.97 -9.88
C LEU A 183 14.05 5.87 -11.11
N LYS A 184 15.04 5.67 -11.99
CA LYS A 184 15.13 6.39 -13.27
C LYS A 184 13.90 6.13 -14.15
N GLU A 185 13.46 4.89 -14.22
CA GLU A 185 12.28 4.53 -15.00
C GLU A 185 10.99 5.09 -14.36
N LEU A 186 10.87 5.06 -13.02
CA LEU A 186 9.77 5.69 -12.31
C LEU A 186 9.62 7.17 -12.66
N ASN A 187 10.75 7.89 -12.76
CA ASN A 187 10.74 9.31 -13.12
C ASN A 187 10.34 9.52 -14.59
N ASN A 188 10.68 8.59 -15.49
CA ASN A 188 10.31 8.66 -16.90
C ASN A 188 8.82 8.31 -17.14
N SER A 189 8.19 7.55 -16.27
CA SER A 189 6.79 7.11 -16.43
C SER A 189 5.76 8.21 -16.17
N LYS A 190 6.18 9.39 -15.72
CA LYS A 190 5.29 10.54 -15.39
C LYS A 190 5.42 11.71 -16.40
N GLY A 191 6.08 11.47 -17.53
CA GLY A 191 6.19 12.43 -18.64
C GLY A 191 5.03 12.34 -19.63
#